data_cecef8a56ff252f4c015170dc9edfa11
#
_entry.id   cecef8a56ff252f4c015170dc9edfa11
#
_cell.length_a   1.000
_cell.length_b   1.000
_cell.length_c   1.000
_cell.angle_alpha   90.00
_cell.angle_beta   90.00
_cell.angle_gamma   90.00
#
_symmetry.space_group_name_H-M   'P 1'
#
loop_
_entity.id
_entity.type
_entity.pdbx_description
1 polymer ?
#
loop_
_entity_poly.entity_id
_entity_poly.type
_entity_poly.pdbx_seq_one_letter_code
_entity_poly.pdbx_strand_id
1 'polypeptide(L)'
;MVLGQFLPDTTVVHVVVVAAATVMIWFGSAWLESSAEHLSSYYGLPAVVQGSIVVAVGSSFPELMSVIITAFDGSFGLGVAAIVGSAIFNILVIPALSGIATDAAVDANRTIVYKEAQFYMLSVSTLVITFALAIIYYPAESEVGLSGFVTRPLALIPLLLYGLY
;
A
#
# COMPACT_ATOMS: atom_id res chain seq x y z
N MET A 1 16.86 -14.04 -2.56
CA MET A 1 15.65 -14.74 -3.08
C MET A 1 15.60 -16.15 -2.51
N VAL A 2 14.79 -16.37 -1.48
CA VAL A 2 14.73 -17.67 -0.78
C VAL A 2 14.02 -18.75 -1.62
N LEU A 3 13.04 -18.37 -2.42
CA LEU A 3 12.28 -19.31 -3.26
C LEU A 3 13.05 -19.83 -4.48
N GLY A 4 14.00 -19.07 -5.03
CA GLY A 4 14.81 -19.49 -6.18
C GLY A 4 15.78 -20.63 -5.90
N GLN A 5 16.00 -20.97 -4.62
CA GLN A 5 16.82 -22.12 -4.25
C GLN A 5 16.06 -23.46 -4.29
N PHE A 6 14.73 -23.42 -4.27
CA PHE A 6 13.87 -24.61 -4.17
C PHE A 6 13.07 -24.89 -5.43
N LEU A 7 12.94 -23.92 -6.34
CA LEU A 7 12.13 -24.05 -7.54
C LEU A 7 12.99 -23.88 -8.80
N PRO A 8 12.79 -24.69 -9.84
CA PRO A 8 13.48 -24.52 -11.11
C PRO A 8 13.10 -23.17 -11.73
N ASP A 9 14.10 -22.45 -12.23
CA ASP A 9 13.95 -21.12 -12.85
C ASP A 9 13.35 -21.24 -14.26
N THR A 10 12.07 -21.61 -14.33
CA THR A 10 11.30 -21.74 -15.57
C THR A 10 10.10 -20.80 -15.57
N THR A 11 9.76 -20.24 -16.72
CA THR A 11 8.61 -19.35 -16.88
C THR A 11 7.30 -19.99 -16.38
N VAL A 12 7.14 -21.30 -16.57
CA VAL A 12 5.95 -22.05 -16.12
C VAL A 12 5.84 -22.01 -14.59
N VAL A 13 6.96 -22.24 -13.89
CA VAL A 13 6.99 -22.20 -12.42
C VAL A 13 6.64 -20.80 -11.90
N HIS A 14 7.17 -19.74 -12.51
CA HIS A 14 6.82 -18.37 -12.13
C HIS A 14 5.33 -18.08 -12.32
N VAL A 15 4.74 -18.48 -13.44
CA VAL A 15 3.29 -18.30 -13.68
C VAL A 15 2.46 -19.06 -12.65
N VAL A 16 2.83 -20.30 -12.33
CA VAL A 16 2.12 -21.11 -11.31
C VAL A 16 2.23 -20.47 -9.93
N VAL A 17 3.41 -19.99 -9.55
CA VAL A 17 3.63 -19.31 -8.25
C VAL A 17 2.80 -18.02 -8.16
N VAL A 18 2.78 -17.21 -9.21
CA VAL A 18 1.97 -15.98 -9.26
C VAL A 18 0.47 -16.32 -9.16
N ALA A 19 0.00 -17.31 -9.90
CA ALA A 19 -1.40 -17.74 -9.85
C ALA A 19 -1.77 -18.25 -8.44
N ALA A 20 -0.93 -19.09 -7.84
CA ALA A 20 -1.15 -19.59 -6.48
C ALA A 20 -1.15 -18.46 -5.45
N ALA A 21 -0.21 -17.52 -5.53
CA ALA A 21 -0.16 -16.35 -4.66
C ALA A 21 -1.41 -15.48 -4.80
N THR A 22 -1.90 -15.26 -6.03
CA THR A 22 -3.12 -14.51 -6.30
C THR A 22 -4.34 -15.16 -5.64
N VAL A 23 -4.48 -16.48 -5.76
CA VAL A 23 -5.56 -17.24 -5.10
C VAL A 23 -5.46 -17.14 -3.58
N MET A 24 -4.26 -17.24 -3.02
CA MET A 24 -4.05 -17.08 -1.56
C MET A 24 -4.43 -15.69 -1.07
N ILE A 25 -4.05 -14.65 -1.81
CA ILE A 25 -4.42 -13.26 -1.49
C ILE A 25 -5.93 -13.08 -1.56
N TRP A 26 -6.59 -13.64 -2.57
CA TRP A 26 -8.04 -13.58 -2.73
C TRP A 26 -8.78 -14.14 -1.51
N PHE A 27 -8.44 -15.36 -1.10
CA PHE A 27 -9.07 -15.98 0.08
C PHE A 27 -8.68 -15.25 1.37
N GLY A 28 -7.43 -14.81 1.51
CA GLY A 28 -6.97 -14.04 2.67
C GLY A 28 -7.73 -12.73 2.82
N SER A 29 -7.96 -12.01 1.73
CA SER A 29 -8.73 -10.76 1.73
C SER A 29 -10.20 -10.99 2.11
N ALA A 30 -10.84 -12.03 1.58
CA ALA A 30 -12.21 -12.38 1.94
C ALA A 30 -12.36 -12.73 3.43
N TRP A 31 -11.42 -13.46 4.00
CA TRP A 31 -11.41 -13.77 5.43
C TRP A 31 -11.16 -12.53 6.28
N LEU A 32 -10.27 -11.65 5.86
CA LEU A 32 -10.00 -10.39 6.54
C LEU A 32 -11.25 -9.52 6.59
N GLU A 33 -11.94 -9.34 5.45
CA GLU A 33 -13.16 -8.54 5.37
C GLU A 33 -14.25 -9.10 6.30
N SER A 34 -14.52 -10.40 6.22
CA SER A 34 -15.48 -11.06 7.09
C SER A 34 -15.12 -10.93 8.58
N SER A 35 -13.84 -11.08 8.93
CA SER A 35 -13.37 -10.92 10.30
C SER A 35 -13.51 -9.48 10.79
N ALA A 36 -13.24 -8.50 9.92
CA ALA A 36 -13.39 -7.08 10.22
C ALA A 36 -14.87 -6.71 10.47
N GLU A 37 -15.80 -7.28 9.69
CA GLU A 37 -17.24 -7.10 9.90
C GLU A 37 -17.69 -7.68 11.24
N HIS A 38 -17.27 -8.90 11.56
CA HIS A 38 -17.58 -9.52 12.85
C HIS A 38 -17.04 -8.73 14.03
N LEU A 39 -15.79 -8.27 13.95
CA LEU A 39 -15.15 -7.47 14.99
C LEU A 39 -15.86 -6.13 15.17
N SER A 40 -16.21 -5.47 14.08
CA SER A 40 -16.92 -4.20 14.07
C SER A 40 -18.31 -4.35 14.70
N SER A 41 -19.03 -5.39 14.34
CA SER A 41 -20.35 -5.70 14.91
C SER A 41 -20.25 -5.99 16.42
N TYR A 42 -19.24 -6.74 16.84
CA TYR A 42 -19.02 -7.08 18.25
C TYR A 42 -18.74 -5.83 19.11
N TYR A 43 -17.94 -4.90 18.61
CA TYR A 43 -17.61 -3.66 19.32
C TYR A 43 -18.57 -2.50 19.03
N GLY A 44 -19.58 -2.68 18.18
CA GLY A 44 -20.50 -1.63 17.78
C GLY A 44 -19.84 -0.45 17.06
N LEU A 45 -18.78 -0.73 16.28
CA LEU A 45 -18.04 0.32 15.57
C LEU A 45 -18.88 0.89 14.41
N PRO A 46 -18.84 2.21 14.18
CA PRO A 46 -19.44 2.80 12.99
C PRO A 46 -18.82 2.22 11.70
N ALA A 47 -19.60 2.07 10.64
CA ALA A 47 -19.17 1.53 9.35
C ALA A 47 -17.96 2.31 8.75
N VAL A 48 -17.89 3.62 9.00
CA VAL A 48 -16.76 4.45 8.57
C VAL A 48 -15.46 4.01 9.25
N VAL A 49 -15.48 3.74 10.56
CA VAL A 49 -14.30 3.28 11.31
C VAL A 49 -13.88 1.89 10.87
N GLN A 50 -14.85 1.01 10.63
CA GLN A 50 -14.58 -0.33 10.08
C GLN A 50 -13.86 -0.24 8.74
N GLY A 51 -14.39 0.54 7.79
CA GLY A 51 -13.82 0.67 6.45
C GLY A 51 -12.47 1.39 6.44
N SER A 52 -12.38 2.55 7.12
CA SER A 52 -11.19 3.40 7.03
C SER A 52 -10.00 2.91 7.86
N ILE A 53 -10.22 2.12 8.91
CA ILE A 53 -9.12 1.64 9.76
C ILE A 53 -8.95 0.13 9.60
N VAL A 54 -9.96 -0.68 9.94
CA VAL A 54 -9.78 -2.13 10.01
C VAL A 54 -9.57 -2.73 8.63
N VAL A 55 -10.45 -2.41 7.66
CA VAL A 55 -10.36 -2.95 6.30
C VAL A 55 -9.17 -2.33 5.57
N ALA A 56 -8.94 -1.01 5.69
CA ALA A 56 -7.83 -0.34 5.01
C ALA A 56 -6.46 -0.84 5.48
N VAL A 57 -6.23 -0.96 6.78
CA VAL A 57 -4.96 -1.51 7.31
C VAL A 57 -4.78 -2.95 6.88
N GLY A 58 -5.84 -3.75 6.98
CA GLY A 58 -5.76 -5.16 6.60
C GLY A 58 -5.54 -5.38 5.11
N SER A 59 -6.21 -4.64 4.24
CA SER A 59 -6.04 -4.73 2.78
C SER A 59 -4.65 -4.26 2.31
N SER A 60 -4.00 -3.35 3.06
CA SER A 60 -2.64 -2.88 2.78
C SER A 60 -1.54 -3.75 3.40
N PHE A 61 -1.90 -4.84 4.08
CA PHE A 61 -0.91 -5.74 4.69
C PHE A 61 -0.02 -6.44 3.64
N PRO A 62 -0.51 -6.92 2.49
CA PRO A 62 0.34 -7.48 1.44
C PRO A 62 1.36 -6.47 0.90
N GLU A 63 0.98 -5.22 0.72
CA GLU A 63 1.89 -4.15 0.30
C GLU A 63 2.97 -3.90 1.35
N LEU A 64 2.60 -3.84 2.63
CA LEU A 64 3.57 -3.71 3.72
C LEU A 64 4.58 -4.85 3.72
N MET A 65 4.13 -6.10 3.58
CA MET A 65 5.01 -7.26 3.51
C MET A 65 5.92 -7.22 2.29
N SER A 66 5.41 -6.78 1.13
CA SER A 66 6.21 -6.60 -0.09
C SER A 66 7.35 -5.62 0.11
N VAL A 67 7.09 -4.48 0.78
CA VAL A 67 8.13 -3.48 1.09
C VAL A 67 9.15 -4.03 2.09
N ILE A 68 8.71 -4.70 3.13
CA ILE A 68 9.61 -5.29 4.12
C ILE A 68 10.56 -6.30 3.43
N ILE A 69 10.00 -7.21 2.61
CA ILE A 69 10.80 -8.22 1.90
C ILE A 69 11.78 -7.56 0.93
N THR A 70 11.33 -6.61 0.10
CA THR A 70 12.20 -5.92 -0.86
C THR A 70 13.27 -5.06 -0.16
N ALA A 71 12.99 -4.51 1.02
CA ALA A 71 13.96 -3.78 1.82
C ALA A 71 15.06 -4.72 2.35
N PHE A 72 14.69 -5.91 2.83
CA PHE A 72 15.68 -6.93 3.27
C PHE A 72 16.50 -7.49 2.11
N ASP A 73 15.91 -7.61 0.92
CA ASP A 73 16.62 -8.03 -0.31
C ASP A 73 17.49 -6.91 -0.94
N GLY A 74 17.57 -5.73 -0.33
CA GLY A 74 18.32 -4.58 -0.86
C GLY A 74 17.66 -3.88 -2.05
N SER A 75 16.43 -4.24 -2.39
CA SER A 75 15.64 -3.71 -3.52
C SER A 75 14.57 -2.71 -3.07
N PHE A 76 14.93 -1.80 -2.16
CA PHE A 76 13.99 -0.85 -1.56
C PHE A 76 13.19 -0.04 -2.60
N GLY A 77 13.84 0.36 -3.71
CA GLY A 77 13.17 1.09 -4.80
C GLY A 77 12.00 0.32 -5.42
N LEU A 78 12.09 -1.00 -5.50
CA LEU A 78 10.99 -1.85 -5.99
C LEU A 78 9.80 -1.83 -5.04
N GLY A 79 10.04 -1.88 -3.73
CA GLY A 79 9.00 -1.77 -2.71
C GLY A 79 8.27 -0.43 -2.77
N VAL A 80 9.02 0.68 -2.89
CA VAL A 80 8.44 2.02 -3.04
C VAL A 80 7.61 2.12 -4.33
N ALA A 81 8.10 1.61 -5.45
CA ALA A 81 7.37 1.62 -6.72
C ALA A 81 6.06 0.81 -6.63
N ALA A 82 6.06 -0.32 -5.92
CA ALA A 82 4.87 -1.12 -5.68
C ALA A 82 3.79 -0.35 -4.89
N ILE A 83 4.19 0.36 -3.81
CA ILE A 83 3.26 1.19 -3.03
C ILE A 83 2.68 2.32 -3.87
N VAL A 84 3.52 3.04 -4.61
CA VAL A 84 3.05 4.16 -5.45
C VAL A 84 2.10 3.65 -6.52
N GLY A 85 2.40 2.53 -7.15
CA GLY A 85 1.53 1.88 -8.14
C GLY A 85 0.17 1.47 -7.55
N SER A 86 0.18 0.83 -6.38
CA SER A 86 -1.05 0.46 -5.65
C SER A 86 -1.88 1.69 -5.28
N ALA A 87 -1.25 2.76 -4.79
CA ALA A 87 -1.95 4.00 -4.46
C ALA A 87 -2.63 4.65 -5.68
N ILE A 88 -1.95 4.69 -6.82
CA ILE A 88 -2.52 5.19 -8.08
C ILE A 88 -3.71 4.33 -8.51
N PHE A 89 -3.56 3.00 -8.46
CA PHE A 89 -4.62 2.06 -8.80
C PHE A 89 -5.85 2.24 -7.92
N ASN A 90 -5.65 2.34 -6.61
CA ASN A 90 -6.73 2.49 -5.63
C ASN A 90 -7.51 3.80 -5.81
N ILE A 91 -6.87 4.88 -6.25
CA ILE A 91 -7.52 6.19 -6.42
C ILE A 91 -8.18 6.33 -7.78
N LEU A 92 -7.59 5.79 -8.84
CA LEU A 92 -8.09 5.99 -10.19
C LEU A 92 -8.93 4.82 -10.68
N VAL A 93 -8.46 3.59 -10.51
CA VAL A 93 -9.08 2.42 -11.13
C VAL A 93 -10.26 1.90 -10.33
N ILE A 94 -10.12 1.75 -9.02
CA ILE A 94 -11.19 1.21 -8.18
C ILE A 94 -12.46 2.06 -8.21
N PRO A 95 -12.41 3.39 -7.99
CA PRO A 95 -13.62 4.21 -8.07
C PRO A 95 -14.22 4.26 -9.48
N ALA A 96 -13.38 4.27 -10.51
CA ALA A 96 -13.86 4.25 -11.89
C ALA A 96 -14.61 2.95 -12.20
N LEU A 97 -14.04 1.79 -11.86
CA LEU A 97 -14.69 0.50 -12.06
C LEU A 97 -15.95 0.35 -11.20
N SER A 98 -15.93 0.84 -9.97
CA SER A 98 -17.11 0.84 -9.11
C SER A 98 -18.26 1.66 -9.72
N GLY A 99 -17.94 2.84 -10.27
CA GLY A 99 -18.93 3.68 -10.95
C GLY A 99 -19.48 3.08 -12.25
N ILE A 100 -18.65 2.32 -12.98
CA ILE A 100 -19.09 1.64 -14.22
C ILE A 100 -19.92 0.38 -13.90
N ALA A 101 -19.58 -0.33 -12.84
CA ALA A 101 -20.24 -1.60 -12.47
C ALA A 101 -21.59 -1.39 -11.75
N THR A 102 -21.91 -0.18 -11.34
CA THR A 102 -23.10 0.13 -10.56
C THR A 102 -24.13 0.87 -11.43
N ASP A 103 -25.35 0.36 -11.54
CA ASP A 103 -26.45 1.01 -12.25
C ASP A 103 -27.04 2.22 -11.49
N ALA A 104 -26.73 2.34 -10.20
CA ALA A 104 -27.15 3.45 -9.34
C ALA A 104 -26.05 4.51 -9.21
N ALA A 105 -26.44 5.76 -8.97
CA ALA A 105 -25.47 6.81 -8.67
C ALA A 105 -24.71 6.47 -7.39
N VAL A 106 -23.37 6.49 -7.45
CA VAL A 106 -22.51 6.31 -6.29
C VAL A 106 -22.59 7.58 -5.43
N ASP A 107 -23.15 7.46 -4.24
CA ASP A 107 -23.21 8.58 -3.30
C ASP A 107 -21.84 8.80 -2.65
N ALA A 108 -21.28 9.98 -2.81
CA ALA A 108 -20.01 10.37 -2.22
C ALA A 108 -20.24 11.49 -1.20
N ASN A 109 -20.07 11.20 0.07
CA ASN A 109 -20.14 12.21 1.11
C ASN A 109 -19.03 13.25 0.95
N ARG A 110 -19.42 14.48 0.61
CA ARG A 110 -18.50 15.59 0.32
C ARG A 110 -17.49 15.81 1.46
N THR A 111 -17.92 15.76 2.71
CA THR A 111 -17.04 16.02 3.86
C THR A 111 -15.97 14.94 4.00
N ILE A 112 -16.33 13.68 3.80
CA ILE A 112 -15.38 12.56 3.84
C ILE A 112 -14.38 12.69 2.69
N VAL A 113 -14.88 12.90 1.46
CA VAL A 113 -14.00 13.01 0.28
C VAL A 113 -12.99 14.16 0.43
N TYR A 114 -13.42 15.33 0.94
CA TYR A 114 -12.50 16.44 1.18
C TYR A 114 -11.43 16.11 2.22
N LYS A 115 -11.81 15.52 3.33
CA LYS A 115 -10.88 15.14 4.41
C LYS A 115 -9.86 14.13 3.92
N GLU A 116 -10.32 13.05 3.27
CA GLU A 116 -9.44 12.01 2.75
C GLU A 116 -8.50 12.54 1.66
N ALA A 117 -9.00 13.38 0.74
CA ALA A 117 -8.18 14.01 -0.28
C ALA A 117 -7.08 14.91 0.30
N GLN A 118 -7.37 15.67 1.37
CA GLN A 118 -6.38 16.50 2.04
C GLN A 118 -5.28 15.66 2.69
N PHE A 119 -5.64 14.60 3.43
CA PHE A 119 -4.65 13.71 4.04
C PHE A 119 -3.83 12.96 3.00
N TYR A 120 -4.44 12.55 1.89
CA TYR A 120 -3.73 11.92 0.80
C TYR A 120 -2.68 12.87 0.17
N MET A 121 -3.07 14.10 -0.15
CA MET A 121 -2.14 15.10 -0.68
C MET A 121 -0.99 15.39 0.31
N LEU A 122 -1.30 15.48 1.60
CA LEU A 122 -0.31 15.68 2.64
C LEU A 122 0.66 14.49 2.73
N SER A 123 0.16 13.28 2.64
CA SER A 123 0.96 12.04 2.67
C SER A 123 1.92 11.96 1.48
N VAL A 124 1.42 12.21 0.26
CA VAL A 124 2.25 12.23 -0.95
C VAL A 124 3.31 13.33 -0.87
N SER A 125 2.95 14.54 -0.44
CA SER A 125 3.89 15.65 -0.28
C SER A 125 4.97 15.31 0.74
N THR A 126 4.60 14.71 1.87
CA THR A 126 5.55 14.28 2.90
C THR A 126 6.52 13.23 2.39
N LEU A 127 6.03 12.27 1.60
CA LEU A 127 6.88 11.24 0.98
C LEU A 127 7.90 11.86 0.02
N VAL A 128 7.45 12.76 -0.86
CA VAL A 128 8.32 13.46 -1.80
C VAL A 128 9.37 14.31 -1.07
N ILE A 129 8.97 15.06 -0.04
CA ILE A 129 9.89 15.85 0.79
C ILE A 129 10.90 14.95 1.49
N THR A 130 10.46 13.82 2.06
CA THR A 130 11.36 12.86 2.73
C THR A 130 12.43 12.34 1.77
N PHE A 131 12.07 11.98 0.54
CA PHE A 131 13.04 11.53 -0.46
C PHE A 131 13.93 12.68 -0.97
N ALA A 132 13.39 13.88 -1.15
CA ALA A 132 14.19 15.05 -1.51
C ALA A 132 15.25 15.36 -0.43
N LEU A 133 14.88 15.32 0.83
CA LEU A 133 15.81 15.50 1.95
C LEU A 133 16.85 14.37 2.01
N ALA A 134 16.48 13.12 1.70
CA ALA A 134 17.41 12.02 1.62
C ALA A 134 18.47 12.27 0.52
N ILE A 135 18.05 12.72 -0.65
CA ILE A 135 18.97 13.02 -1.77
C ILE A 135 19.88 14.21 -1.44
N ILE A 136 19.34 15.27 -0.81
CA ILE A 136 20.11 16.49 -0.53
C ILE A 136 21.13 16.30 0.61
N TYR A 137 20.72 15.66 1.70
CA TYR A 137 21.53 15.57 2.91
C TYR A 137 22.29 14.24 3.06
N TYR A 138 21.83 13.20 2.38
CA TYR A 138 22.42 11.85 2.44
C TYR A 138 22.58 11.28 1.03
N PRO A 139 23.33 11.95 0.13
CA PRO A 139 23.48 11.47 -1.23
C PRO A 139 24.14 10.09 -1.26
N ALA A 140 23.64 9.23 -2.14
CA ALA A 140 24.25 7.95 -2.46
C ALA A 140 24.90 8.02 -3.84
N GLU A 141 26.06 7.42 -4.00
CA GLU A 141 26.67 7.26 -5.32
C GLU A 141 25.86 6.25 -6.13
N SER A 142 25.32 6.67 -7.24
CA SER A 142 24.57 5.83 -8.17
C SER A 142 24.93 6.14 -9.60
N GLU A 143 25.14 5.08 -10.38
CA GLU A 143 25.44 5.20 -11.82
C GLU A 143 24.22 5.68 -12.63
N VAL A 144 23.02 5.63 -12.07
CA VAL A 144 21.73 5.82 -12.77
C VAL A 144 20.98 7.09 -12.34
N GLY A 145 21.64 8.05 -11.68
CA GLY A 145 21.04 9.34 -11.36
C GLY A 145 21.10 9.73 -9.88
N LEU A 146 20.28 10.71 -9.50
CA LEU A 146 20.23 11.22 -8.13
C LEU A 146 19.62 10.16 -7.20
N SER A 147 20.40 9.71 -6.24
CA SER A 147 19.97 8.77 -5.22
C SER A 147 20.36 9.25 -3.82
N GLY A 148 19.68 8.78 -2.80
CA GLY A 148 19.96 9.15 -1.42
C GLY A 148 19.54 8.04 -0.44
N PHE A 149 20.18 8.02 0.72
CA PHE A 149 19.86 7.09 1.79
C PHE A 149 18.74 7.65 2.67
N VAL A 150 17.63 6.94 2.76
CA VAL A 150 16.58 7.26 3.73
C VAL A 150 17.05 6.79 5.11
N THR A 151 17.49 7.73 5.94
CA THR A 151 17.94 7.45 7.30
C THR A 151 16.74 7.21 8.24
N ARG A 152 16.99 6.53 9.38
CA ARG A 152 15.94 6.26 10.37
C ARG A 152 15.17 7.52 10.83
N PRO A 153 15.82 8.67 11.12
CA PRO A 153 15.09 9.91 11.44
C PRO A 153 14.18 10.38 10.32
N LEU A 154 14.63 10.31 9.06
CA LEU A 154 13.80 10.69 7.92
C LEU A 154 12.60 9.75 7.75
N ALA A 155 12.77 8.45 7.99
CA ALA A 155 11.70 7.48 7.92
C ALA A 155 10.62 7.67 9.00
N LEU A 156 10.94 8.32 10.13
CA LEU A 156 9.95 8.64 11.16
C LEU A 156 8.98 9.76 10.75
N ILE A 157 9.35 10.62 9.80
CA ILE A 157 8.50 11.75 9.37
C ILE A 157 7.14 11.26 8.82
N PRO A 158 7.08 10.38 7.79
CA PRO A 158 5.81 9.88 7.30
C PRO A 158 5.07 9.00 8.32
N LEU A 159 5.80 8.28 9.18
CA LEU A 159 5.19 7.47 10.22
C LEU A 159 4.47 8.32 11.27
N LEU A 160 5.08 9.43 11.70
CA LEU A 160 4.45 10.39 12.63
C LEU A 160 3.23 11.06 12.00
N LEU A 161 3.29 11.38 10.71
CA LEU A 161 2.14 11.92 9.98
C LEU A 161 0.97 10.94 9.97
N TYR A 162 1.24 9.65 9.75
CA TYR A 162 0.19 8.61 9.82
C TYR A 162 -0.46 8.55 11.21
N GLY A 163 0.31 8.76 12.27
CA GLY A 163 -0.21 8.81 13.65
C GLY A 163 -1.15 10.00 13.92
N LEU A 164 -1.16 11.02 13.06
CA LEU A 164 -2.08 12.16 13.14
C LEU A 164 -3.39 11.96 12.35
N TYR A 165 -3.42 10.98 11.45
CA TYR A 165 -4.59 10.59 10.67
C TYR A 165 -5.59 9.81 11.53
#